data_609260047e3a710d0cafe8ea025b6aa8
#
_entry.id   609260047e3a710d0cafe8ea025b6aa8
#
_cell.length_a   1.000
_cell.length_b   1.000
_cell.length_c   1.000
_cell.angle_alpha   90.00
_cell.angle_beta   90.00
_cell.angle_gamma   90.00
#
_symmetry.space_group_name_H-M   'P 1'
#
loop_
_entity.id
_entity.type
_entity.pdbx_description
1 polymer ?
#
loop_
_entity_poly.entity_id
_entity_poly.type
_entity_poly.pdbx_seq_one_letter_code
_entity_poly.pdbx_strand_id
1 'polypeptide(L)'
;MNNYKKSIDTILPIFLKDLERLIKIPSFNIEDNSGTPFGQPIQDVLNEMINICSELGFKTFIDPDGYYGYAEYGTGEKLVGILGHLDVVPPGDLTKWDNPPFEPLLKEGKYFGRGTQDDKGPTLAAIYAFKLLLDNNFIPNYRVRFIFGTDEELLWRDMPKYIAKEEMPTIGFTPDSKFPLIYAEKGLLQCKLIAKNNSSLVFKGGDAFNSVPSAIKVFKDEKLISALNELNYEYKVLDENNIEIIGKSVHAQVAETGINAINRYLHALHKIGKISKSSTFVVENLIGHDFAEPIFGILKDDYSGELKFNLGKIELTPEEEILCIDIRIPVTASKEEVVEKLRKKAMEYGFEYKEHDYLRSIYTPLDSELIKTLMAAYQEVTADFESQPVAGGGATYARAIDNCVAFGAILPGRPKTEHQPNEHIVLDDIKIAMEIYMKAFEKFQGEK
;
A
#
# COMPACT_ATOMS: atom_id res chain seq x y z
N MET A 1 -7.48 -28.75 -23.69
CA MET A 1 -7.43 -27.36 -23.23
C MET A 1 -8.84 -26.96 -22.84
N ASN A 2 -9.13 -26.85 -21.54
CA ASN A 2 -10.42 -26.31 -21.10
C ASN A 2 -10.53 -24.87 -21.60
N ASN A 3 -11.64 -24.54 -22.27
CA ASN A 3 -11.82 -23.25 -22.91
C ASN A 3 -12.30 -22.22 -21.88
N TYR A 4 -11.45 -21.91 -20.88
CA TYR A 4 -11.76 -20.92 -19.83
C TYR A 4 -12.13 -19.55 -20.39
N LYS A 5 -11.50 -19.13 -21.50
CA LYS A 5 -11.81 -17.86 -22.16
C LYS A 5 -13.29 -17.72 -22.49
N LYS A 6 -13.92 -18.79 -23.03
CA LYS A 6 -15.35 -18.75 -23.32
C LYS A 6 -16.21 -18.66 -22.06
N SER A 7 -15.83 -19.36 -21.00
CA SER A 7 -16.53 -19.29 -19.72
C SER A 7 -16.41 -17.90 -19.10
N ILE A 8 -15.21 -17.31 -19.15
CA ILE A 8 -14.93 -15.94 -18.67
C ILE A 8 -15.75 -14.91 -19.47
N ASP A 9 -15.76 -14.99 -20.82
CA ASP A 9 -16.56 -14.07 -21.64
C ASP A 9 -18.06 -14.18 -21.33
N THR A 10 -18.55 -15.39 -21.00
CA THR A 10 -19.96 -15.61 -20.64
C THR A 10 -20.31 -15.00 -19.28
N ILE A 11 -19.42 -15.08 -18.29
CA ILE A 11 -19.66 -14.58 -16.93
C ILE A 11 -19.40 -13.09 -16.79
N LEU A 12 -18.59 -12.50 -17.67
CA LEU A 12 -18.14 -11.09 -17.58
C LEU A 12 -19.27 -10.07 -17.36
N PRO A 13 -20.44 -10.16 -18.05
CA PRO A 13 -21.53 -9.23 -17.78
C PRO A 13 -22.11 -9.35 -16.38
N ILE A 14 -22.09 -10.55 -15.79
CA ILE A 14 -22.58 -10.78 -14.41
C ILE A 14 -21.54 -10.23 -13.43
N PHE A 15 -20.26 -10.51 -13.65
CA PHE A 15 -19.16 -9.93 -12.89
C PHE A 15 -19.23 -8.40 -12.87
N LEU A 16 -19.42 -7.74 -14.02
CA LEU A 16 -19.51 -6.28 -14.10
C LEU A 16 -20.72 -5.74 -13.35
N LYS A 17 -21.85 -6.45 -13.37
CA LYS A 17 -23.04 -6.08 -12.61
C LYS A 17 -22.79 -6.14 -11.10
N ASP A 18 -22.09 -7.16 -10.63
CA ASP A 18 -21.77 -7.30 -9.20
C ASP A 18 -20.68 -6.32 -8.79
N LEU A 19 -19.68 -6.08 -9.67
CA LEU A 19 -18.69 -5.02 -9.43
C LEU A 19 -19.36 -3.63 -9.35
N GLU A 20 -20.37 -3.35 -10.18
CA GLU A 20 -21.18 -2.12 -10.10
C GLU A 20 -21.84 -1.95 -8.73
N ARG A 21 -22.43 -3.03 -8.17
CA ARG A 21 -23.02 -3.02 -6.82
C ARG A 21 -22.02 -2.56 -5.76
N LEU A 22 -20.79 -3.08 -5.83
CA LEU A 22 -19.72 -2.74 -4.90
C LEU A 22 -19.19 -1.31 -5.10
N ILE A 23 -18.97 -0.88 -6.35
CA ILE A 23 -18.41 0.45 -6.64
C ILE A 23 -19.38 1.57 -6.25
N LYS A 24 -20.69 1.36 -6.40
CA LYS A 24 -21.70 2.35 -6.02
C LYS A 24 -21.73 2.69 -4.52
N ILE A 25 -21.10 1.87 -3.68
CA ILE A 25 -20.98 2.12 -2.25
C ILE A 25 -19.66 2.88 -2.01
N PRO A 26 -19.69 4.14 -1.53
CA PRO A 26 -18.51 4.98 -1.31
C PRO A 26 -17.82 4.60 0.01
N SER A 27 -17.19 3.41 0.03
CA SER A 27 -16.64 2.75 1.22
C SER A 27 -15.27 3.31 1.65
N PHE A 28 -15.10 4.62 1.72
CA PHE A 28 -13.96 5.22 2.41
C PHE A 28 -14.29 5.49 3.87
N ASN A 29 -13.27 5.44 4.72
CA ASN A 29 -13.46 5.60 6.17
C ASN A 29 -14.05 6.98 6.50
N ILE A 30 -15.17 6.95 7.21
CA ILE A 30 -15.87 8.14 7.72
C ILE A 30 -16.17 7.86 9.18
N GLU A 31 -15.58 8.65 10.09
CA GLU A 31 -16.01 8.63 11.48
C GLU A 31 -17.46 9.12 11.57
N ASP A 32 -18.35 8.22 11.88
CA ASP A 32 -19.79 8.49 12.03
C ASP A 32 -20.33 7.86 13.33
N ASN A 33 -21.59 8.11 13.62
CA ASN A 33 -22.27 7.56 14.81
C ASN A 33 -23.05 6.26 14.51
N SER A 34 -22.69 5.52 13.45
CA SER A 34 -23.36 4.28 13.05
C SER A 34 -23.21 3.15 14.04
N GLY A 35 -22.16 3.20 14.88
CA GLY A 35 -21.77 2.11 15.77
C GLY A 35 -20.94 1.02 15.08
N THR A 36 -20.59 1.22 13.79
CA THR A 36 -19.67 0.34 13.04
C THR A 36 -18.22 0.81 13.22
N PRO A 37 -17.23 -0.09 13.07
CA PRO A 37 -15.82 0.27 13.33
C PRO A 37 -15.27 1.40 12.45
N PHE A 38 -15.71 1.47 11.19
CA PHE A 38 -15.09 2.32 10.16
C PHE A 38 -16.11 3.16 9.37
N GLY A 39 -17.36 3.23 9.86
CA GLY A 39 -18.46 3.95 9.23
C GLY A 39 -19.41 3.07 8.44
N GLN A 40 -20.66 3.54 8.29
CA GLN A 40 -21.74 2.78 7.66
C GLN A 40 -21.42 2.35 6.22
N PRO A 41 -20.80 3.19 5.34
CA PRO A 41 -20.52 2.76 3.97
C PRO A 41 -19.57 1.57 3.88
N ILE A 42 -18.62 1.42 4.81
CA ILE A 42 -17.74 0.26 4.86
C ILE A 42 -18.51 -0.98 5.31
N GLN A 43 -19.39 -0.86 6.28
CA GLN A 43 -20.28 -1.96 6.68
C GLN A 43 -21.23 -2.36 5.53
N ASP A 44 -21.72 -1.40 4.78
CA ASP A 44 -22.63 -1.66 3.65
C ASP A 44 -21.92 -2.43 2.53
N VAL A 45 -20.69 -2.07 2.18
CA VAL A 45 -19.92 -2.80 1.15
C VAL A 45 -19.53 -4.20 1.60
N LEU A 46 -19.23 -4.38 2.90
CA LEU A 46 -18.97 -5.71 3.46
C LEU A 46 -20.23 -6.59 3.35
N ASN A 47 -21.39 -6.07 3.75
CA ASN A 47 -22.66 -6.77 3.63
C ASN A 47 -22.95 -7.13 2.17
N GLU A 48 -22.69 -6.22 1.24
CA GLU A 48 -22.93 -6.44 -0.18
C GLU A 48 -22.02 -7.50 -0.77
N MET A 49 -20.73 -7.49 -0.45
CA MET A 49 -19.78 -8.55 -0.87
C MET A 49 -20.20 -9.92 -0.33
N ILE A 50 -20.64 -9.99 0.92
CA ILE A 50 -21.13 -11.22 1.54
C ILE A 50 -22.41 -11.72 0.86
N ASN A 51 -23.31 -10.82 0.48
CA ASN A 51 -24.52 -11.16 -0.28
C ASN A 51 -24.15 -11.75 -1.66
N ILE A 52 -23.24 -11.10 -2.39
CA ILE A 52 -22.74 -11.62 -3.68
C ILE A 52 -22.15 -13.02 -3.51
N CYS A 53 -21.29 -13.22 -2.53
CA CYS A 53 -20.68 -14.54 -2.28
C CYS A 53 -21.74 -15.61 -1.92
N SER A 54 -22.75 -15.25 -1.13
CA SER A 54 -23.88 -16.13 -0.80
C SER A 54 -24.70 -16.50 -2.05
N GLU A 55 -24.99 -15.54 -2.93
CA GLU A 55 -25.64 -15.76 -4.22
C GLU A 55 -24.85 -16.71 -5.13
N LEU A 56 -23.50 -16.63 -5.05
CA LEU A 56 -22.57 -17.53 -5.77
C LEU A 56 -22.43 -18.93 -5.15
N GLY A 57 -23.05 -19.18 -3.97
CA GLY A 57 -23.08 -20.49 -3.32
C GLY A 57 -21.95 -20.76 -2.32
N PHE A 58 -21.24 -19.73 -1.87
CA PHE A 58 -20.23 -19.85 -0.81
C PHE A 58 -20.89 -19.83 0.58
N LYS A 59 -20.24 -20.48 1.54
CA LYS A 59 -20.58 -20.32 2.97
C LYS A 59 -19.97 -19.01 3.46
N THR A 60 -20.78 -18.13 3.99
CA THR A 60 -20.38 -16.77 4.35
C THR A 60 -20.42 -16.51 5.85
N PHE A 61 -19.61 -15.57 6.31
CA PHE A 61 -19.53 -15.09 7.68
C PHE A 61 -19.23 -13.60 7.70
N ILE A 62 -19.81 -12.89 8.66
CA ILE A 62 -19.44 -11.51 9.03
C ILE A 62 -19.12 -11.50 10.52
N ASP A 63 -17.99 -10.88 10.87
CA ASP A 63 -17.67 -10.62 12.27
C ASP A 63 -18.79 -9.79 12.94
N PRO A 64 -19.32 -10.23 14.08
CA PRO A 64 -20.41 -9.51 14.74
C PRO A 64 -20.09 -8.05 15.11
N ASP A 65 -18.79 -7.75 15.29
CA ASP A 65 -18.30 -6.40 15.56
C ASP A 65 -18.07 -5.58 14.28
N GLY A 66 -18.24 -6.18 13.08
CA GLY A 66 -18.16 -5.49 11.78
C GLY A 66 -16.75 -5.23 11.25
N TYR A 67 -15.70 -5.87 11.81
CA TYR A 67 -14.32 -5.63 11.39
C TYR A 67 -13.94 -6.32 10.09
N TYR A 68 -14.49 -7.51 9.79
CA TYR A 68 -14.16 -8.31 8.61
C TYR A 68 -15.31 -9.26 8.25
N GLY A 69 -15.19 -9.87 7.09
CA GLY A 69 -16.03 -10.99 6.70
C GLY A 69 -15.25 -11.98 5.86
N TYR A 70 -15.83 -13.14 5.58
CA TYR A 70 -15.26 -14.08 4.63
C TYR A 70 -16.30 -14.95 3.95
N ALA A 71 -15.90 -15.50 2.80
CA ALA A 71 -16.64 -16.51 2.06
C ALA A 71 -15.75 -17.76 1.92
N GLU A 72 -16.27 -18.95 2.23
CA GLU A 72 -15.51 -20.19 2.25
C GLU A 72 -16.19 -21.27 1.40
N TYR A 73 -15.38 -22.11 0.75
CA TYR A 73 -15.83 -23.28 0.02
C TYR A 73 -14.83 -24.44 0.14
N GLY A 74 -15.34 -25.67 0.05
CA GLY A 74 -14.54 -26.89 0.03
C GLY A 74 -14.45 -27.56 1.40
N THR A 75 -13.65 -28.62 1.45
CA THR A 75 -13.40 -29.45 2.63
C THR A 75 -11.92 -29.83 2.70
N GLY A 76 -11.44 -30.27 3.86
CA GLY A 76 -10.06 -30.68 4.06
C GLY A 76 -9.32 -29.82 5.07
N GLU A 77 -8.10 -30.22 5.40
CA GLU A 77 -7.26 -29.53 6.40
C GLU A 77 -6.55 -28.30 5.81
N LYS A 78 -6.11 -28.38 4.53
CA LYS A 78 -5.45 -27.27 3.86
C LYS A 78 -6.44 -26.13 3.62
N LEU A 79 -6.13 -24.96 4.13
CA LEU A 79 -6.89 -23.73 3.92
C LEU A 79 -6.07 -22.76 3.07
N VAL A 80 -6.57 -22.42 1.89
CA VAL A 80 -6.01 -21.41 0.99
C VAL A 80 -6.73 -20.09 1.23
N GLY A 81 -6.01 -19.06 1.64
CA GLY A 81 -6.55 -17.72 1.89
C GLY A 81 -6.36 -16.79 0.69
N ILE A 82 -7.42 -16.10 0.30
CA ILE A 82 -7.37 -15.00 -0.66
C ILE A 82 -7.81 -13.75 0.09
N LEU A 83 -6.89 -12.81 0.26
CA LEU A 83 -7.14 -11.61 1.06
C LEU A 83 -7.40 -10.43 0.14
N GLY A 84 -8.53 -9.80 0.31
CA GLY A 84 -8.85 -8.56 -0.36
C GLY A 84 -9.43 -7.54 0.61
N HIS A 85 -9.49 -6.28 0.21
CA HIS A 85 -10.13 -5.23 1.00
C HIS A 85 -11.29 -4.56 0.26
N LEU A 86 -12.19 -3.97 1.02
CA LEU A 86 -13.40 -3.37 0.51
C LEU A 86 -13.48 -1.86 0.79
N ASP A 87 -12.65 -1.37 1.70
CA ASP A 87 -12.44 0.06 1.87
C ASP A 87 -11.65 0.62 0.68
N VAL A 88 -11.78 1.91 0.47
CA VAL A 88 -11.11 2.64 -0.63
C VAL A 88 -10.64 3.99 -0.11
N VAL A 89 -9.59 4.55 -0.72
CA VAL A 89 -9.22 5.95 -0.44
C VAL A 89 -10.30 6.93 -0.89
N PRO A 90 -10.44 8.08 -0.22
CA PRO A 90 -11.31 9.15 -0.69
C PRO A 90 -11.02 9.54 -2.13
N PRO A 91 -12.03 9.97 -2.92
CA PRO A 91 -11.85 10.28 -4.34
C PRO A 91 -11.00 11.52 -4.61
N GLY A 92 -10.71 12.33 -3.59
CA GLY A 92 -9.95 13.57 -3.71
C GLY A 92 -10.71 14.66 -4.46
N ASP A 93 -10.02 15.40 -5.31
CA ASP A 93 -10.57 16.51 -6.08
C ASP A 93 -11.51 16.01 -7.19
N LEU A 94 -12.82 16.13 -6.99
CA LEU A 94 -13.85 15.65 -7.92
C LEU A 94 -13.78 16.35 -9.29
N THR A 95 -13.17 17.53 -9.40
CA THR A 95 -13.04 18.24 -10.69
C THR A 95 -12.05 17.57 -11.65
N LYS A 96 -11.24 16.64 -11.14
CA LYS A 96 -10.29 15.84 -11.92
C LYS A 96 -10.86 14.52 -12.44
N TRP A 97 -12.08 14.19 -12.05
CA TRP A 97 -12.77 12.99 -12.51
C TRP A 97 -13.63 13.31 -13.74
N ASP A 98 -13.45 12.51 -14.81
CA ASP A 98 -14.27 12.60 -16.02
C ASP A 98 -15.70 12.06 -15.82
N ASN A 99 -15.85 11.16 -14.83
CA ASN A 99 -17.12 10.56 -14.40
C ASN A 99 -17.13 10.47 -12.87
N PRO A 100 -18.27 10.64 -12.20
CA PRO A 100 -18.33 10.51 -10.73
C PRO A 100 -17.70 9.20 -10.23
N PRO A 101 -16.84 9.23 -9.21
CA PRO A 101 -16.00 8.08 -8.81
C PRO A 101 -16.81 6.84 -8.36
N PHE A 102 -18.05 7.01 -7.91
CA PHE A 102 -18.95 5.94 -7.45
C PHE A 102 -20.13 5.70 -8.40
N GLU A 103 -20.04 6.20 -9.62
CA GLU A 103 -20.95 5.90 -10.73
C GLU A 103 -20.16 5.19 -11.83
N PRO A 104 -19.96 3.85 -11.73
CA PRO A 104 -19.04 3.16 -12.62
C PRO A 104 -19.46 3.24 -14.09
N LEU A 105 -18.48 3.42 -14.97
CA LEU A 105 -18.68 3.62 -16.40
C LEU A 105 -17.81 2.67 -17.23
N LEU A 106 -18.46 1.90 -18.09
CA LEU A 106 -17.76 1.13 -19.13
C LEU A 106 -17.56 1.99 -20.37
N LYS A 107 -16.32 2.28 -20.71
CA LYS A 107 -15.94 3.05 -21.90
C LYS A 107 -14.65 2.53 -22.50
N GLU A 108 -14.63 2.27 -23.80
CA GLU A 108 -13.42 1.87 -24.55
C GLU A 108 -12.68 0.68 -23.95
N GLY A 109 -13.43 -0.34 -23.50
CA GLY A 109 -12.86 -1.55 -22.89
C GLY A 109 -12.29 -1.36 -21.48
N LYS A 110 -12.52 -0.20 -20.87
CA LYS A 110 -12.12 0.14 -19.50
C LYS A 110 -13.36 0.34 -18.63
N TYR A 111 -13.28 -0.14 -17.40
CA TYR A 111 -14.34 0.03 -16.40
C TYR A 111 -13.85 0.99 -15.32
N PHE A 112 -14.39 2.22 -15.34
CA PHE A 112 -13.98 3.33 -14.48
C PHE A 112 -14.76 3.34 -13.18
N GLY A 113 -14.12 3.71 -12.09
CA GLY A 113 -14.69 3.92 -10.76
C GLY A 113 -13.66 3.71 -9.65
N ARG A 114 -13.83 4.37 -8.51
CA ARG A 114 -12.99 4.18 -7.32
C ARG A 114 -13.18 2.77 -6.75
N GLY A 115 -12.08 2.02 -6.55
CA GLY A 115 -12.08 0.62 -6.12
C GLY A 115 -12.14 -0.39 -7.26
N THR A 116 -12.13 0.05 -8.52
CA THR A 116 -12.11 -0.87 -9.66
C THR A 116 -10.77 -1.59 -9.80
N GLN A 117 -9.65 -0.91 -9.56
CA GLN A 117 -8.31 -1.47 -9.57
C GLN A 117 -7.83 -1.87 -8.17
N ASP A 118 -8.28 -1.16 -7.13
CA ASP A 118 -7.82 -1.27 -5.75
C ASP A 118 -9.01 -1.26 -4.77
N ASP A 119 -9.44 -2.38 -4.25
CA ASP A 119 -9.14 -3.79 -4.57
C ASP A 119 -10.44 -4.58 -4.86
N LYS A 120 -11.62 -3.88 -4.93
CA LYS A 120 -12.94 -4.52 -5.15
C LYS A 120 -12.97 -5.33 -6.45
N GLY A 121 -12.38 -4.80 -7.54
CA GLY A 121 -12.34 -5.47 -8.83
C GLY A 121 -11.49 -6.75 -8.83
N PRO A 122 -10.21 -6.69 -8.44
CA PRO A 122 -9.33 -7.86 -8.33
C PRO A 122 -9.85 -8.92 -7.36
N THR A 123 -10.30 -8.52 -6.19
CA THR A 123 -10.91 -9.45 -5.21
C THR A 123 -12.12 -10.17 -5.79
N LEU A 124 -13.04 -9.45 -6.41
CA LEU A 124 -14.20 -10.06 -7.06
C LEU A 124 -13.79 -10.97 -8.22
N ALA A 125 -12.74 -10.60 -8.98
CA ALA A 125 -12.22 -11.43 -10.07
C ALA A 125 -11.67 -12.79 -9.58
N ALA A 126 -10.99 -12.82 -8.43
CA ALA A 126 -10.51 -14.04 -7.81
C ALA A 126 -11.69 -14.95 -7.36
N ILE A 127 -12.76 -14.37 -6.81
CA ILE A 127 -13.98 -15.08 -6.41
C ILE A 127 -14.64 -15.70 -7.66
N TYR A 128 -14.81 -14.92 -8.73
CA TYR A 128 -15.41 -15.41 -9.98
C TYR A 128 -14.55 -16.44 -10.68
N ALA A 129 -13.22 -16.35 -10.62
CA ALA A 129 -12.32 -17.36 -11.13
C ALA A 129 -12.54 -18.71 -10.45
N PHE A 130 -12.67 -18.72 -9.11
CA PHE A 130 -12.95 -19.97 -8.39
C PHE A 130 -14.37 -20.49 -8.67
N LYS A 131 -15.37 -19.61 -8.73
CA LYS A 131 -16.74 -19.98 -9.10
C LYS A 131 -16.81 -20.63 -10.48
N LEU A 132 -16.11 -20.07 -11.47
CA LEU A 132 -16.03 -20.66 -12.80
C LEU A 132 -15.42 -22.07 -12.81
N LEU A 133 -14.42 -22.34 -11.97
CA LEU A 133 -13.89 -23.69 -11.81
C LEU A 133 -14.94 -24.65 -11.27
N LEU A 134 -15.70 -24.25 -10.26
CA LEU A 134 -16.79 -25.06 -9.71
C LEU A 134 -17.86 -25.35 -10.77
N ASP A 135 -18.24 -24.35 -11.56
CA ASP A 135 -19.19 -24.51 -12.66
C ASP A 135 -18.68 -25.41 -13.80
N ASN A 136 -17.35 -25.57 -13.91
CA ASN A 136 -16.69 -26.51 -14.80
C ASN A 136 -16.35 -27.86 -14.11
N ASN A 137 -17.06 -28.22 -13.04
CA ASN A 137 -16.94 -29.46 -12.29
C ASN A 137 -15.58 -29.68 -11.59
N PHE A 138 -14.86 -28.60 -11.27
CA PHE A 138 -13.68 -28.69 -10.42
C PHE A 138 -14.11 -29.04 -8.99
N ILE A 139 -13.48 -30.05 -8.41
CA ILE A 139 -13.72 -30.48 -7.03
C ILE A 139 -12.40 -30.26 -6.28
N PRO A 140 -12.28 -29.20 -5.47
CA PRO A 140 -11.07 -28.96 -4.70
C PRO A 140 -10.89 -30.00 -3.60
N ASN A 141 -9.65 -30.40 -3.34
CA ASN A 141 -9.26 -31.24 -2.20
C ASN A 141 -8.77 -30.39 -1.00
N TYR A 142 -9.09 -29.10 -1.01
CA TYR A 142 -8.73 -28.10 -0.01
C TYR A 142 -9.92 -27.15 0.21
N ARG A 143 -9.84 -26.35 1.29
CA ARG A 143 -10.76 -25.23 1.51
C ARG A 143 -10.14 -23.96 0.92
N VAL A 144 -10.96 -23.11 0.31
CA VAL A 144 -10.59 -21.74 -0.03
C VAL A 144 -11.40 -20.78 0.82
N ARG A 145 -10.76 -19.76 1.37
CA ARG A 145 -11.42 -18.67 2.10
C ARG A 145 -11.03 -17.32 1.48
N PHE A 146 -12.02 -16.63 0.94
CA PHE A 146 -11.90 -15.23 0.52
C PHE A 146 -12.17 -14.36 1.74
N ILE A 147 -11.15 -13.65 2.19
CA ILE A 147 -11.16 -12.83 3.42
C ILE A 147 -11.29 -11.38 3.00
N PHE A 148 -12.28 -10.68 3.55
CA PHE A 148 -12.61 -9.30 3.21
C PHE A 148 -12.25 -8.40 4.39
N GLY A 149 -11.18 -7.62 4.21
CA GLY A 149 -10.79 -6.57 5.14
C GLY A 149 -11.52 -5.27 4.87
N THR A 150 -11.46 -4.37 5.83
CA THR A 150 -12.25 -3.14 5.86
C THR A 150 -11.47 -1.90 6.32
N ASP A 151 -10.14 -2.01 6.49
CA ASP A 151 -9.28 -0.92 6.97
C ASP A 151 -7.85 -0.99 6.37
N GLU A 152 -7.71 -1.53 5.13
CA GLU A 152 -6.40 -1.69 4.47
C GLU A 152 -5.74 -0.34 4.19
N GLU A 153 -6.51 0.59 3.70
CA GLU A 153 -6.07 1.92 3.26
C GLU A 153 -5.62 2.84 4.40
N LEU A 154 -5.76 2.40 5.66
CA LEU A 154 -5.43 3.22 6.83
C LEU A 154 -4.51 2.51 7.83
N LEU A 155 -5.08 1.81 8.82
CA LEU A 155 -4.35 1.35 10.01
C LEU A 155 -4.43 -0.16 10.26
N TRP A 156 -5.12 -0.91 9.39
CA TRP A 156 -5.26 -2.36 9.46
C TRP A 156 -5.81 -2.88 10.81
N ARG A 157 -6.74 -2.14 11.42
CA ARG A 157 -7.32 -2.48 12.74
C ARG A 157 -8.24 -3.71 12.71
N ASP A 158 -8.64 -4.13 11.51
CA ASP A 158 -9.48 -5.29 11.22
C ASP A 158 -8.69 -6.61 11.27
N MET A 159 -7.50 -6.67 10.65
CA MET A 159 -6.72 -7.91 10.55
C MET A 159 -6.31 -8.50 11.91
N PRO A 160 -5.90 -7.73 12.93
CA PRO A 160 -5.70 -8.25 14.28
C PRO A 160 -6.96 -8.93 14.87
N LYS A 161 -8.17 -8.48 14.48
CA LYS A 161 -9.43 -9.09 14.92
C LYS A 161 -9.67 -10.43 14.24
N TYR A 162 -9.42 -10.50 12.93
CA TYR A 162 -9.45 -11.74 12.16
C TYR A 162 -8.45 -12.77 12.75
N ILE A 163 -7.17 -12.40 12.89
CA ILE A 163 -6.10 -13.26 13.40
C ILE A 163 -6.41 -13.82 14.80
N ALA A 164 -7.04 -13.01 15.65
CA ALA A 164 -7.36 -13.42 17.02
C ALA A 164 -8.55 -14.39 17.13
N LYS A 165 -9.45 -14.42 16.13
CA LYS A 165 -10.72 -15.16 16.21
C LYS A 165 -10.80 -16.34 15.26
N GLU A 166 -10.09 -16.31 14.12
CA GLU A 166 -10.29 -17.23 13.01
C GLU A 166 -9.11 -18.21 12.82
N GLU A 167 -9.41 -19.32 12.15
CA GLU A 167 -8.39 -20.23 11.64
C GLU A 167 -7.56 -19.53 10.57
N MET A 168 -6.24 -19.60 10.71
CA MET A 168 -5.31 -18.99 9.77
C MET A 168 -5.10 -19.85 8.52
N PRO A 169 -5.12 -19.24 7.31
CA PRO A 169 -4.76 -19.95 6.10
C PRO A 169 -3.35 -20.56 6.15
N THR A 170 -3.19 -21.72 5.55
CA THR A 170 -1.90 -22.41 5.41
C THR A 170 -0.98 -21.70 4.41
N ILE A 171 -1.59 -21.20 3.33
CA ILE A 171 -0.96 -20.43 2.25
C ILE A 171 -2.00 -19.47 1.68
N GLY A 172 -1.56 -18.44 0.96
CA GLY A 172 -2.49 -17.53 0.32
C GLY A 172 -1.85 -16.51 -0.60
N PHE A 173 -2.70 -15.66 -1.14
CA PHE A 173 -2.28 -14.46 -1.85
C PHE A 173 -3.31 -13.33 -1.68
N THR A 174 -2.87 -12.11 -1.92
CA THR A 174 -3.75 -10.97 -2.13
C THR A 174 -3.71 -10.57 -3.61
N PRO A 175 -4.87 -10.30 -4.25
CA PRO A 175 -4.92 -9.82 -5.64
C PRO A 175 -4.60 -8.32 -5.76
N ASP A 176 -4.30 -7.67 -4.67
CA ASP A 176 -4.08 -6.24 -4.51
C ASP A 176 -2.64 -5.83 -4.85
N SER A 177 -2.20 -6.02 -6.08
CA SER A 177 -0.89 -5.59 -6.56
C SER A 177 -0.72 -5.82 -8.07
N LYS A 178 0.45 -6.36 -8.48
CA LYS A 178 0.82 -6.63 -9.86
C LYS A 178 1.32 -8.06 -10.08
N PHE A 179 1.15 -8.54 -11.31
CA PHE A 179 1.85 -9.74 -11.79
C PHE A 179 3.33 -9.45 -12.15
N PRO A 180 4.23 -10.49 -12.16
CA PRO A 180 3.92 -11.89 -11.86
C PRO A 180 3.60 -12.14 -10.39
N LEU A 181 4.33 -11.59 -9.43
CA LEU A 181 4.02 -11.56 -7.99
C LEU A 181 5.03 -10.72 -7.20
N ILE A 182 4.64 -10.30 -6.00
CA ILE A 182 5.53 -9.68 -5.01
C ILE A 182 5.77 -10.69 -3.89
N TYR A 183 7.03 -11.19 -3.81
CA TYR A 183 7.41 -12.22 -2.86
C TYR A 183 7.98 -11.68 -1.54
N ALA A 184 8.28 -10.39 -1.52
CA ALA A 184 8.87 -9.71 -0.37
C ALA A 184 8.39 -8.26 -0.31
N GLU A 185 8.02 -7.80 0.87
CA GLU A 185 7.66 -6.40 1.11
C GLU A 185 8.43 -5.88 2.32
N LYS A 186 9.07 -4.71 2.18
CA LYS A 186 9.82 -4.08 3.27
C LYS A 186 8.93 -3.77 4.47
N GLY A 187 9.47 -3.87 5.67
CA GLY A 187 8.81 -3.35 6.86
C GLY A 187 8.54 -1.85 6.72
N LEU A 188 7.40 -1.40 7.17
CA LEU A 188 7.01 0.02 7.14
C LEU A 188 6.94 0.52 8.57
N LEU A 189 7.82 1.45 8.92
CA LEU A 189 7.86 2.08 10.24
C LEU A 189 7.63 3.58 10.09
N GLN A 190 6.58 4.08 10.69
CA GLN A 190 6.36 5.52 10.84
C GLN A 190 6.58 5.93 12.29
N CYS A 191 7.35 6.99 12.47
CA CYS A 191 7.68 7.48 13.80
C CYS A 191 7.83 8.99 13.84
N LYS A 192 7.81 9.53 15.06
CA LYS A 192 8.08 10.93 15.35
C LYS A 192 9.33 11.03 16.21
N LEU A 193 10.21 11.98 15.89
CA LEU A 193 11.25 12.44 16.80
C LEU A 193 10.80 13.79 17.36
N ILE A 194 10.69 13.87 18.68
CA ILE A 194 10.11 15.02 19.39
C ILE A 194 11.16 15.58 20.33
N ALA A 195 11.40 16.88 20.26
CA ALA A 195 12.30 17.59 21.19
C ALA A 195 11.71 18.94 21.62
N LYS A 196 12.13 19.43 22.76
CA LYS A 196 11.83 20.81 23.15
C LYS A 196 12.51 21.77 22.16
N ASN A 197 11.74 22.73 21.64
CA ASN A 197 12.29 23.78 20.79
C ASN A 197 13.01 24.83 21.65
N ASN A 198 14.31 24.95 21.42
CA ASN A 198 15.14 25.96 22.04
C ASN A 198 15.59 27.03 21.04
N SER A 199 15.11 26.95 19.80
CA SER A 199 15.37 27.93 18.74
C SER A 199 14.20 28.91 18.61
N SER A 200 14.40 29.96 17.82
CA SER A 200 13.31 30.87 17.43
C SER A 200 12.57 30.47 16.17
N LEU A 201 12.87 29.29 15.64
CA LEU A 201 12.28 28.81 14.38
C LEU A 201 10.87 28.26 14.62
N VAL A 202 9.90 28.74 13.85
CA VAL A 202 8.52 28.31 13.89
C VAL A 202 8.06 28.13 12.43
N PHE A 203 7.79 26.91 12.02
CA PHE A 203 7.23 26.60 10.71
C PHE A 203 6.71 25.17 10.65
N LYS A 204 5.89 24.89 9.63
CA LYS A 204 5.40 23.54 9.30
C LYS A 204 5.66 23.27 7.83
N GLY A 205 5.93 22.00 7.50
CA GLY A 205 6.14 21.57 6.12
C GLY A 205 5.87 20.09 5.93
N GLY A 206 5.49 19.74 4.69
CA GLY A 206 5.12 18.38 4.29
C GLY A 206 3.71 17.99 4.76
N ASP A 207 3.07 17.10 3.97
CA ASP A 207 1.66 16.73 4.15
C ASP A 207 1.48 15.31 4.70
N ALA A 208 2.35 14.39 4.32
CA ALA A 208 2.26 12.98 4.66
C ALA A 208 3.63 12.37 5.04
N PHE A 209 3.61 11.33 5.88
CA PHE A 209 4.83 10.59 6.24
C PHE A 209 5.50 9.94 5.02
N ASN A 210 4.70 9.33 4.16
CA ASN A 210 5.11 8.47 3.07
C ASN A 210 5.34 9.19 1.72
N SER A 211 5.43 10.51 1.74
CA SER A 211 5.72 11.32 0.55
C SER A 211 6.92 12.23 0.79
N VAL A 212 7.84 12.33 -0.17
CA VAL A 212 8.92 13.32 -0.15
C VAL A 212 8.32 14.69 -0.43
N PRO A 213 8.50 15.69 0.47
CA PRO A 213 7.96 17.04 0.27
C PRO A 213 8.57 17.72 -0.96
N SER A 214 7.70 18.07 -1.95
CA SER A 214 8.12 18.73 -3.20
C SER A 214 8.33 20.22 -3.07
N ALA A 215 7.77 20.84 -2.04
CA ALA A 215 7.89 22.28 -1.83
C ALA A 215 7.68 22.63 -0.37
N ILE A 216 8.24 23.76 0.05
CA ILE A 216 7.95 24.37 1.35
C ILE A 216 7.90 25.90 1.20
N LYS A 217 6.79 26.49 1.66
CA LYS A 217 6.61 27.94 1.67
C LYS A 217 7.20 28.52 2.97
N VAL A 218 8.10 29.50 2.83
CA VAL A 218 8.80 30.11 3.96
C VAL A 218 8.92 31.62 3.78
N PHE A 219 9.17 32.35 4.86
CA PHE A 219 9.44 33.78 4.80
C PHE A 219 10.75 34.05 4.04
N LYS A 220 10.71 35.06 3.21
CA LYS A 220 11.84 35.56 2.44
C LYS A 220 12.84 36.23 3.37
N ASP A 221 14.10 35.86 3.29
CA ASP A 221 15.22 36.40 4.04
C ASP A 221 16.42 36.46 3.09
N GLU A 222 17.10 37.60 2.96
CA GLU A 222 18.21 37.75 2.03
C GLU A 222 19.38 36.79 2.32
N LYS A 223 19.65 36.50 3.60
CA LYS A 223 20.68 35.52 3.98
C LYS A 223 20.26 34.11 3.56
N LEU A 224 18.97 33.78 3.73
CA LEU A 224 18.43 32.51 3.27
C LEU A 224 18.55 32.36 1.75
N ILE A 225 18.21 33.41 0.98
CA ILE A 225 18.36 33.42 -0.48
C ILE A 225 19.83 33.26 -0.89
N SER A 226 20.77 33.97 -0.22
CA SER A 226 22.20 33.79 -0.47
C SER A 226 22.63 32.35 -0.23
N ALA A 227 22.21 31.75 0.90
CA ALA A 227 22.52 30.34 1.21
C ALA A 227 21.93 29.36 0.20
N LEU A 228 20.68 29.56 -0.24
CA LEU A 228 20.05 28.71 -1.26
C LEU A 228 20.82 28.77 -2.59
N ASN A 229 21.25 29.97 -3.03
CA ASN A 229 22.05 30.16 -4.23
C ASN A 229 23.43 29.48 -4.10
N GLU A 230 24.13 29.66 -2.97
CA GLU A 230 25.43 29.00 -2.72
C GLU A 230 25.33 27.47 -2.67
N LEU A 231 24.19 26.94 -2.20
CA LEU A 231 23.92 25.50 -2.17
C LEU A 231 23.36 24.97 -3.49
N ASN A 232 23.12 25.82 -4.48
CA ASN A 232 22.45 25.49 -5.75
C ASN A 232 21.07 24.85 -5.54
N TYR A 233 20.31 25.35 -4.55
CA TYR A 233 18.94 24.89 -4.31
C TYR A 233 17.93 25.79 -5.01
N GLU A 234 17.04 25.17 -5.74
CA GLU A 234 15.99 25.85 -6.50
C GLU A 234 14.92 26.43 -5.57
N TYR A 235 14.50 27.66 -5.83
CA TYR A 235 13.39 28.32 -5.14
C TYR A 235 12.63 29.25 -6.08
N LYS A 236 11.39 29.58 -5.73
CA LYS A 236 10.53 30.53 -6.43
C LYS A 236 10.11 31.66 -5.49
N VAL A 237 10.22 32.89 -5.94
CA VAL A 237 9.66 34.05 -5.22
C VAL A 237 8.16 34.07 -5.48
N LEU A 238 7.37 33.98 -4.42
CA LEU A 238 5.91 34.00 -4.47
C LEU A 238 5.36 35.42 -4.39
N ASP A 239 5.90 36.21 -3.46
CA ASP A 239 5.53 37.60 -3.20
C ASP A 239 6.69 38.35 -2.51
N GLU A 240 6.43 39.56 -2.01
CA GLU A 240 7.43 40.38 -1.33
C GLU A 240 8.00 39.71 -0.06
N ASN A 241 7.21 38.92 0.62
CA ASN A 241 7.51 38.31 1.92
C ASN A 241 7.77 36.83 1.91
N ASN A 242 7.46 36.12 0.83
CA ASN A 242 7.47 34.69 0.78
C ASN A 242 8.23 34.13 -0.42
N ILE A 243 8.92 33.02 -0.16
CA ILE A 243 9.51 32.16 -1.17
C ILE A 243 9.03 30.73 -1.00
N GLU A 244 9.10 29.96 -2.06
CA GLU A 244 8.85 28.53 -2.05
C GLU A 244 10.16 27.83 -2.44
N ILE A 245 10.66 26.98 -1.55
CA ILE A 245 11.83 26.15 -1.82
C ILE A 245 11.35 24.91 -2.55
N ILE A 246 11.97 24.60 -3.69
CA ILE A 246 11.53 23.57 -4.61
C ILE A 246 12.27 22.25 -4.33
N GLY A 247 11.52 21.18 -4.33
CA GLY A 247 11.99 19.79 -4.29
C GLY A 247 11.35 18.97 -5.42
N LYS A 248 11.35 17.64 -5.24
CA LYS A 248 10.71 16.69 -6.16
C LYS A 248 10.01 15.61 -5.35
N SER A 249 8.69 15.57 -5.45
CA SER A 249 7.91 14.54 -4.77
C SER A 249 8.09 13.18 -5.40
N VAL A 250 8.28 12.18 -4.55
CA VAL A 250 8.19 10.75 -4.85
C VAL A 250 7.63 10.05 -3.62
N HIS A 251 7.17 8.82 -3.79
CA HIS A 251 6.76 7.99 -2.65
C HIS A 251 7.98 7.57 -1.80
N ALA A 252 7.82 7.43 -0.48
CA ALA A 252 8.89 7.10 0.46
C ALA A 252 9.65 5.79 0.12
N GLN A 253 9.02 4.86 -0.57
CA GLN A 253 9.66 3.61 -1.04
C GLN A 253 10.84 3.83 -2.01
N VAL A 254 10.92 5.00 -2.64
CA VAL A 254 11.98 5.42 -3.57
C VAL A 254 12.47 6.82 -3.21
N ALA A 255 12.52 7.14 -1.92
CA ALA A 255 12.82 8.48 -1.40
C ALA A 255 14.14 9.07 -1.95
N GLU A 256 15.14 8.22 -2.22
CA GLU A 256 16.43 8.58 -2.79
C GLU A 256 16.34 9.17 -4.22
N THR A 257 15.25 8.93 -4.92
CA THR A 257 15.01 9.51 -6.27
C THR A 257 14.31 10.86 -6.22
N GLY A 258 13.87 11.27 -5.04
CA GLY A 258 13.21 12.52 -4.75
C GLY A 258 14.19 13.64 -4.37
N ILE A 259 13.63 14.82 -4.13
CA ILE A 259 14.36 15.96 -3.57
C ILE A 259 13.51 16.54 -2.45
N ASN A 260 13.97 16.40 -1.21
CA ASN A 260 13.22 16.81 -0.04
C ASN A 260 13.39 18.33 0.21
N ALA A 261 12.31 19.09 0.03
CA ALA A 261 12.33 20.54 0.23
C ALA A 261 12.55 20.94 1.70
N ILE A 262 12.12 20.12 2.66
CA ILE A 262 12.37 20.35 4.10
C ILE A 262 13.87 20.22 4.39
N ASN A 263 14.53 19.19 3.87
CA ASN A 263 15.98 19.00 4.06
C ASN A 263 16.77 20.18 3.47
N ARG A 264 16.39 20.66 2.27
CA ARG A 264 17.01 21.86 1.66
C ARG A 264 16.84 23.10 2.53
N TYR A 265 15.65 23.32 3.08
CA TYR A 265 15.39 24.46 3.94
C TYR A 265 16.19 24.41 5.24
N LEU A 266 16.17 23.28 5.93
CA LEU A 266 16.94 23.11 7.18
C LEU A 266 18.44 23.23 6.94
N HIS A 267 18.97 22.75 5.83
CA HIS A 267 20.37 22.91 5.46
C HIS A 267 20.72 24.40 5.23
N ALA A 268 19.89 25.13 4.49
CA ALA A 268 20.11 26.56 4.28
C ALA A 268 20.03 27.38 5.57
N LEU A 269 19.06 27.05 6.47
CA LEU A 269 18.98 27.68 7.81
C LEU A 269 20.22 27.40 8.64
N HIS A 270 20.69 26.16 8.66
CA HIS A 270 21.91 25.77 9.39
C HIS A 270 23.13 26.56 8.89
N LYS A 271 23.28 26.68 7.57
CA LYS A 271 24.37 27.42 6.90
C LYS A 271 24.42 28.91 7.31
N ILE A 272 23.28 29.55 7.52
CA ILE A 272 23.20 30.95 7.95
C ILE A 272 23.20 31.14 9.47
N GLY A 273 23.47 30.08 10.24
CA GLY A 273 23.54 30.10 11.69
C GLY A 273 22.19 30.13 12.42
N LYS A 274 21.07 29.93 11.71
CA LYS A 274 19.74 29.70 12.33
C LYS A 274 19.62 28.22 12.68
N ILE A 275 20.25 27.82 13.77
CA ILE A 275 20.42 26.43 14.18
C ILE A 275 19.29 26.00 15.11
N SER A 276 18.72 24.83 14.81
CA SER A 276 17.81 24.09 15.68
C SER A 276 18.32 22.64 15.81
N LYS A 277 17.73 21.86 16.69
CA LYS A 277 18.02 20.42 16.79
C LYS A 277 17.68 19.71 15.47
N SER A 278 16.54 20.06 14.87
CA SER A 278 16.12 19.51 13.58
C SER A 278 17.10 19.84 12.46
N SER A 279 17.59 21.10 12.36
CA SER A 279 18.54 21.48 11.31
C SER A 279 19.88 20.75 11.49
N THR A 280 20.36 20.60 12.72
CA THR A 280 21.60 19.86 13.01
C THR A 280 21.44 18.39 12.68
N PHE A 281 20.33 17.75 13.13
CA PHE A 281 20.04 16.34 12.83
C PHE A 281 20.00 16.08 11.32
N VAL A 282 19.30 16.93 10.57
CA VAL A 282 19.18 16.77 9.10
C VAL A 282 20.51 16.95 8.40
N VAL A 283 21.28 17.98 8.76
CA VAL A 283 22.58 18.27 8.12
C VAL A 283 23.58 17.14 8.36
N GLU A 284 23.66 16.62 9.55
CA GLU A 284 24.65 15.63 9.94
C GLU A 284 24.27 14.18 9.55
N ASN A 285 22.97 13.90 9.31
CA ASN A 285 22.52 12.54 9.08
C ASN A 285 21.84 12.31 7.73
N LEU A 286 21.32 13.36 7.06
CA LEU A 286 20.54 13.19 5.84
C LEU A 286 21.11 13.93 4.62
N ILE A 287 21.87 15.02 4.81
CA ILE A 287 22.47 15.74 3.68
C ILE A 287 23.67 14.95 3.14
N GLY A 288 23.54 14.48 1.87
CA GLY A 288 24.54 13.61 1.23
C GLY A 288 24.48 12.13 1.66
N HIS A 289 23.40 11.74 2.35
CA HIS A 289 23.19 10.38 2.87
C HIS A 289 21.78 9.90 2.48
N ASP A 290 21.64 9.31 1.30
CA ASP A 290 20.34 8.93 0.72
C ASP A 290 19.60 7.84 1.52
N PHE A 291 20.35 7.05 2.30
CA PHE A 291 19.82 5.94 3.11
C PHE A 291 20.04 6.16 4.62
N ALA A 292 20.32 7.40 5.02
CA ALA A 292 20.60 7.78 6.41
C ALA A 292 21.71 6.93 7.07
N GLU A 293 22.79 6.69 6.33
CA GLU A 293 23.92 5.83 6.74
C GLU A 293 24.58 6.27 8.06
N PRO A 294 24.66 7.56 8.43
CA PRO A 294 25.16 7.97 9.73
C PRO A 294 24.33 7.46 10.93
N ILE A 295 23.08 7.06 10.68
CA ILE A 295 22.17 6.50 11.69
C ILE A 295 22.27 4.97 11.70
N PHE A 296 22.14 4.34 10.53
CA PHE A 296 21.95 2.89 10.41
C PHE A 296 23.18 2.12 9.97
N GLY A 297 24.21 2.81 9.44
CA GLY A 297 25.24 2.18 8.63
C GLY A 297 24.68 1.74 7.26
N ILE A 298 25.38 0.87 6.57
CA ILE A 298 24.86 0.26 5.34
C ILE A 298 23.90 -0.88 5.76
N LEU A 299 22.60 -0.62 5.65
CA LEU A 299 21.55 -1.59 5.98
C LEU A 299 20.78 -1.97 4.71
N LYS A 300 21.11 -3.14 4.17
CA LYS A 300 20.50 -3.68 2.94
C LYS A 300 20.47 -5.19 2.96
N ASP A 301 19.64 -5.77 2.09
CA ASP A 301 19.66 -7.18 1.77
C ASP A 301 19.61 -7.43 0.24
N ASP A 302 19.86 -8.68 -0.16
CA ASP A 302 19.87 -9.07 -1.57
C ASP A 302 18.46 -9.23 -2.16
N TYR A 303 17.42 -9.22 -1.33
CA TYR A 303 16.03 -9.45 -1.73
C TYR A 303 15.26 -8.16 -1.95
N SER A 304 15.39 -7.21 -1.02
CA SER A 304 14.64 -5.97 -1.02
C SER A 304 15.50 -4.69 -1.15
N GLY A 305 16.82 -4.83 -1.16
CA GLY A 305 17.77 -3.71 -1.30
C GLY A 305 17.91 -2.88 -0.02
N GLU A 306 18.32 -1.60 -0.16
CA GLU A 306 18.66 -0.69 0.93
C GLU A 306 17.43 -0.27 1.76
N LEU A 307 17.67 0.02 3.06
CA LEU A 307 16.72 0.77 3.89
C LEU A 307 16.38 2.10 3.19
N LYS A 308 15.12 2.53 3.25
CA LYS A 308 14.71 3.86 2.78
C LYS A 308 14.32 4.73 3.97
N PHE A 309 14.66 6.02 3.88
CA PHE A 309 14.38 6.99 4.93
C PHE A 309 13.78 8.26 4.33
N ASN A 310 12.63 8.67 4.80
CA ASN A 310 11.97 9.90 4.38
C ASN A 310 11.57 10.77 5.56
N LEU A 311 12.03 12.01 5.60
CA LEU A 311 11.46 13.04 6.45
C LEU A 311 10.24 13.61 5.70
N GLY A 312 9.05 13.08 5.97
CA GLY A 312 7.83 13.44 5.26
C GLY A 312 7.17 14.72 5.75
N LYS A 313 7.28 15.00 7.07
CA LYS A 313 6.70 16.20 7.67
C LYS A 313 7.61 16.75 8.77
N ILE A 314 7.49 18.05 8.98
CA ILE A 314 8.12 18.73 10.10
C ILE A 314 7.15 19.74 10.72
N GLU A 315 7.20 19.85 12.03
CA GLU A 315 6.49 20.90 12.77
C GLU A 315 7.42 21.46 13.84
N LEU A 316 7.75 22.74 13.73
CA LEU A 316 8.44 23.51 14.73
C LEU A 316 7.46 24.53 15.30
N THR A 317 7.08 24.33 16.55
CA THR A 317 6.27 25.27 17.35
C THR A 317 7.17 26.02 18.32
N PRO A 318 6.70 27.05 19.04
CA PRO A 318 7.48 27.66 20.10
C PRO A 318 7.94 26.67 21.18
N GLU A 319 7.21 25.59 21.39
CA GLU A 319 7.43 24.61 22.45
C GLU A 319 8.25 23.40 22.00
N GLU A 320 7.98 22.89 20.77
CA GLU A 320 8.47 21.59 20.31
C GLU A 320 8.99 21.62 18.87
N GLU A 321 9.97 20.77 18.62
CA GLU A 321 10.44 20.36 17.29
C GLU A 321 9.99 18.91 17.04
N ILE A 322 9.20 18.67 16.00
CA ILE A 322 8.67 17.36 15.64
C ILE A 322 9.09 17.01 14.22
N LEU A 323 9.82 15.91 14.07
CA LEU A 323 10.15 15.29 12.77
C LEU A 323 9.29 14.06 12.59
N CYS A 324 8.54 13.98 11.48
CA CYS A 324 7.72 12.83 11.11
C CYS A 324 8.41 12.04 10.01
N ILE A 325 8.75 10.80 10.30
CA ILE A 325 9.66 9.97 9.50
C ILE A 325 8.96 8.70 9.05
N ASP A 326 9.17 8.31 7.78
CA ASP A 326 8.80 7.02 7.21
C ASP A 326 10.08 6.24 6.89
N ILE A 327 10.18 5.00 7.39
CA ILE A 327 11.33 4.12 7.17
C ILE A 327 10.85 2.83 6.53
N ARG A 328 11.50 2.43 5.42
CA ARG A 328 11.27 1.14 4.77
C ARG A 328 12.41 0.19 5.12
N ILE A 329 12.09 -0.79 5.96
CA ILE A 329 13.07 -1.70 6.56
C ILE A 329 13.29 -2.89 5.64
N PRO A 330 14.53 -3.23 5.24
CA PRO A 330 14.84 -4.44 4.47
C PRO A 330 14.27 -5.70 5.14
N VAL A 331 13.84 -6.67 4.33
CA VAL A 331 13.06 -7.84 4.83
C VAL A 331 13.85 -8.75 5.77
N THR A 332 15.17 -8.68 5.74
CA THR A 332 16.04 -9.46 6.65
C THR A 332 16.46 -8.70 7.90
N ALA A 333 16.16 -7.41 7.99
CA ALA A 333 16.51 -6.59 9.15
C ALA A 333 15.37 -6.57 10.18
N SER A 334 15.72 -6.58 11.47
CA SER A 334 14.73 -6.50 12.53
C SER A 334 14.30 -5.06 12.78
N LYS A 335 13.01 -4.86 13.08
CA LYS A 335 12.47 -3.57 13.54
C LYS A 335 13.23 -3.06 14.77
N GLU A 336 13.48 -3.95 15.72
CA GLU A 336 14.09 -3.64 17.01
C GLU A 336 15.48 -3.04 16.81
N GLU A 337 16.30 -3.61 15.91
CA GLU A 337 17.62 -3.08 15.57
C GLU A 337 17.52 -1.67 14.96
N VAL A 338 16.59 -1.46 14.04
CA VAL A 338 16.38 -0.16 13.39
C VAL A 338 15.92 0.88 14.40
N VAL A 339 14.97 0.52 15.27
CA VAL A 339 14.45 1.42 16.32
C VAL A 339 15.53 1.75 17.34
N GLU A 340 16.34 0.79 17.76
CA GLU A 340 17.43 1.02 18.71
C GLU A 340 18.47 1.99 18.15
N LYS A 341 18.93 1.79 16.91
CA LYS A 341 19.86 2.70 16.22
C LYS A 341 19.29 4.11 16.09
N LEU A 342 18.02 4.23 15.67
CA LEU A 342 17.38 5.54 15.54
C LEU A 342 17.22 6.25 16.90
N ARG A 343 16.78 5.53 17.93
CA ARG A 343 16.64 6.09 19.29
C ARG A 343 17.98 6.59 19.83
N LYS A 344 19.03 5.79 19.70
CA LYS A 344 20.37 6.17 20.14
C LYS A 344 20.84 7.44 19.43
N LYS A 345 20.71 7.47 18.11
CA LYS A 345 21.10 8.65 17.32
C LYS A 345 20.24 9.87 17.65
N ALA A 346 18.92 9.73 17.75
CA ALA A 346 18.00 10.82 18.09
C ALA A 346 18.31 11.44 19.47
N MET A 347 18.68 10.63 20.47
CA MET A 347 19.07 11.10 21.80
C MET A 347 20.33 11.99 21.78
N GLU A 348 21.27 11.78 20.85
CA GLU A 348 22.47 12.62 20.71
C GLU A 348 22.09 14.10 20.41
N TYR A 349 20.95 14.32 19.77
CA TYR A 349 20.39 15.64 19.44
C TYR A 349 19.28 16.08 20.40
N GLY A 350 18.99 15.27 21.42
CA GLY A 350 17.96 15.56 22.43
C GLY A 350 16.54 15.36 21.93
N PHE A 351 16.34 14.43 20.98
CA PHE A 351 15.02 13.96 20.55
C PHE A 351 14.60 12.72 21.34
N GLU A 352 13.30 12.63 21.62
CA GLU A 352 12.61 11.42 22.06
C GLU A 352 11.95 10.76 20.87
N TYR A 353 12.10 9.43 20.74
CA TYR A 353 11.44 8.62 19.73
C TYR A 353 10.03 8.22 20.16
N LYS A 354 9.05 8.43 19.28
CA LYS A 354 7.69 7.95 19.45
C LYS A 354 7.24 7.20 18.20
N GLU A 355 6.92 5.92 18.34
CA GLU A 355 6.33 5.12 17.25
C GLU A 355 4.95 5.67 16.91
N HIS A 356 4.64 5.76 15.62
CA HIS A 356 3.35 6.16 15.11
C HIS A 356 2.60 4.95 14.57
N ASP A 357 3.26 4.18 13.68
CA ASP A 357 2.71 2.97 13.07
C ASP A 357 3.81 2.01 12.65
N TYR A 358 3.48 0.73 12.57
CA TYR A 358 4.39 -0.31 12.08
C TYR A 358 3.66 -1.45 11.41
N LEU A 359 4.05 -1.72 10.17
CA LEU A 359 3.68 -2.93 9.44
C LEU A 359 4.92 -3.82 9.26
N ARG A 360 4.79 -5.11 9.62
CA ARG A 360 5.89 -6.07 9.53
C ARG A 360 6.34 -6.26 8.07
N SER A 361 7.61 -6.61 7.86
CA SER A 361 8.08 -7.12 6.56
C SER A 361 7.52 -8.50 6.29
N ILE A 362 7.39 -8.85 5.00
CA ILE A 362 7.18 -10.24 4.58
C ILE A 362 8.27 -10.66 3.60
N TYR A 363 8.59 -11.95 3.66
CA TYR A 363 9.51 -12.60 2.73
C TYR A 363 9.10 -14.05 2.55
N THR A 364 8.79 -14.42 1.32
CA THR A 364 8.53 -15.81 0.92
C THR A 364 9.68 -16.28 0.02
N PRO A 365 10.44 -17.33 0.39
CA PRO A 365 11.56 -17.82 -0.41
C PRO A 365 11.15 -18.13 -1.85
N LEU A 366 11.96 -17.70 -2.83
CA LEU A 366 11.69 -17.89 -4.26
C LEU A 366 11.57 -19.37 -4.67
N ASP A 367 12.20 -20.27 -3.93
CA ASP A 367 12.14 -21.72 -4.13
C ASP A 367 10.98 -22.41 -3.40
N SER A 368 10.13 -21.62 -2.70
CA SER A 368 8.95 -22.14 -2.00
C SER A 368 7.92 -22.72 -2.98
N GLU A 369 7.11 -23.67 -2.47
CA GLU A 369 6.01 -24.27 -3.23
C GLU A 369 5.00 -23.21 -3.69
N LEU A 370 4.68 -22.25 -2.84
CA LEU A 370 3.74 -21.16 -3.15
C LEU A 370 4.21 -20.34 -4.35
N ILE A 371 5.47 -19.87 -4.34
CA ILE A 371 6.01 -19.07 -5.44
C ILE A 371 6.03 -19.87 -6.74
N LYS A 372 6.52 -21.11 -6.70
CA LYS A 372 6.54 -21.99 -7.89
C LYS A 372 5.15 -22.21 -8.47
N THR A 373 4.18 -22.47 -7.61
CA THR A 373 2.78 -22.69 -8.00
C THR A 373 2.18 -21.47 -8.70
N LEU A 374 2.33 -20.28 -8.09
CA LEU A 374 1.77 -19.04 -8.63
C LEU A 374 2.49 -18.59 -9.91
N MET A 375 3.82 -18.70 -9.95
CA MET A 375 4.59 -18.42 -11.17
C MET A 375 4.22 -19.36 -12.31
N ALA A 376 4.06 -20.66 -12.05
CA ALA A 376 3.62 -21.62 -13.06
C ALA A 376 2.21 -21.28 -13.59
N ALA A 377 1.29 -20.83 -12.72
CA ALA A 377 -0.04 -20.39 -13.14
C ALA A 377 0.03 -19.15 -14.04
N TYR A 378 0.81 -18.15 -13.67
CA TYR A 378 1.04 -16.95 -14.46
C TYR A 378 1.65 -17.26 -15.84
N GLN A 379 2.73 -18.01 -15.87
CA GLN A 379 3.46 -18.37 -17.10
C GLN A 379 2.62 -19.24 -18.05
N GLU A 380 1.79 -20.14 -17.53
CA GLU A 380 0.90 -20.98 -18.35
C GLU A 380 -0.13 -20.16 -19.13
N VAL A 381 -0.62 -19.06 -18.55
CA VAL A 381 -1.63 -18.19 -19.17
C VAL A 381 -1.02 -17.15 -20.08
N THR A 382 0.06 -16.51 -19.62
CA THR A 382 0.63 -15.34 -20.31
C THR A 382 1.73 -15.69 -21.30
N ALA A 383 2.33 -16.89 -21.18
CA ALA A 383 3.56 -17.29 -21.87
C ALA A 383 4.75 -16.31 -21.61
N ASP A 384 4.69 -15.53 -20.54
CA ASP A 384 5.77 -14.64 -20.10
C ASP A 384 6.70 -15.38 -19.14
N PHE A 385 7.82 -15.84 -19.66
CA PHE A 385 8.88 -16.52 -18.90
C PHE A 385 10.03 -15.57 -18.48
N GLU A 386 9.98 -14.32 -18.95
CA GLU A 386 11.03 -13.32 -18.68
C GLU A 386 10.78 -12.56 -17.36
N SER A 387 9.52 -12.26 -17.06
CA SER A 387 9.16 -11.55 -15.83
C SER A 387 9.45 -12.41 -14.60
N GLN A 388 10.14 -11.80 -13.63
CA GLN A 388 10.53 -12.45 -12.38
C GLN A 388 9.70 -11.93 -11.21
N PRO A 389 9.55 -12.72 -10.13
CA PRO A 389 9.04 -12.22 -8.85
C PRO A 389 9.84 -11.00 -8.38
N VAL A 390 9.17 -10.02 -7.80
CA VAL A 390 9.81 -8.77 -7.36
C VAL A 390 9.60 -8.51 -5.87
N ALA A 391 10.50 -7.75 -5.27
CA ALA A 391 10.27 -7.18 -3.96
C ALA A 391 9.51 -5.84 -4.09
N GLY A 392 8.55 -5.61 -3.22
CA GLY A 392 7.76 -4.38 -3.12
C GLY A 392 8.22 -3.48 -1.97
N GLY A 393 8.10 -2.17 -2.16
CA GLY A 393 8.29 -1.18 -1.09
C GLY A 393 6.96 -0.70 -0.47
N GLY A 394 5.81 -1.11 -1.05
CA GLY A 394 4.47 -0.88 -0.53
C GLY A 394 4.08 -1.89 0.56
N ALA A 395 2.83 -1.82 0.97
CA ALA A 395 2.23 -2.75 1.91
C ALA A 395 0.92 -3.27 1.31
N THR A 396 0.64 -4.56 1.53
CA THR A 396 -0.62 -5.19 1.16
C THR A 396 -1.05 -6.16 2.27
N TYR A 397 -2.29 -6.59 2.28
CA TYR A 397 -2.76 -7.59 3.24
C TYR A 397 -2.01 -8.94 3.18
N ALA A 398 -1.14 -9.18 2.20
CA ALA A 398 -0.22 -10.31 2.26
C ALA A 398 0.55 -10.40 3.59
N ARG A 399 0.78 -9.25 4.26
CA ARG A 399 1.47 -9.17 5.56
C ARG A 399 0.65 -9.70 6.73
N ALA A 400 -0.66 -9.81 6.60
CA ALA A 400 -1.53 -10.26 7.67
C ALA A 400 -1.37 -11.77 7.95
N ILE A 401 -0.95 -12.55 6.94
CA ILE A 401 -0.89 -14.01 7.00
C ILE A 401 0.52 -14.47 6.66
N ASP A 402 1.02 -15.49 7.34
CA ASP A 402 2.28 -16.15 6.98
C ASP A 402 2.08 -16.96 5.68
N ASN A 403 3.14 -17.14 4.88
CA ASN A 403 3.08 -17.81 3.59
C ASN A 403 2.02 -17.19 2.65
N CYS A 404 1.96 -15.89 2.61
CA CYS A 404 1.12 -15.12 1.72
C CYS A 404 1.96 -14.16 0.88
N VAL A 405 1.56 -13.91 -0.36
CA VAL A 405 2.23 -13.01 -1.31
C VAL A 405 1.21 -12.14 -2.02
N ALA A 406 1.64 -11.02 -2.61
CA ALA A 406 0.75 -10.28 -3.50
C ALA A 406 0.88 -10.81 -4.94
N PHE A 407 -0.27 -11.10 -5.59
CA PHE A 407 -0.34 -11.82 -6.87
C PHE A 407 -1.45 -11.26 -7.78
N GLY A 408 -1.09 -10.29 -8.60
CA GLY A 408 -2.01 -9.58 -9.53
C GLY A 408 -2.72 -8.40 -8.84
N ALA A 409 -3.69 -7.69 -9.50
CA ALA A 409 -4.20 -8.06 -10.84
C ALA A 409 -3.56 -7.26 -12.00
N ILE A 410 -2.67 -6.29 -11.72
CA ILE A 410 -2.07 -5.43 -12.75
C ILE A 410 -1.04 -6.22 -13.55
N LEU A 411 -1.21 -6.32 -14.87
CA LEU A 411 -0.25 -6.97 -15.76
C LEU A 411 1.01 -6.11 -15.97
N PRO A 412 2.17 -6.73 -16.28
CA PRO A 412 3.39 -5.99 -16.59
C PRO A 412 3.19 -4.94 -17.69
N GLY A 413 3.76 -3.75 -17.50
CA GLY A 413 3.65 -2.63 -18.44
C GLY A 413 2.32 -1.86 -18.39
N ARG A 414 1.37 -2.27 -17.56
CA ARG A 414 0.12 -1.53 -17.36
C ARG A 414 0.27 -0.40 -16.33
N PRO A 415 -0.45 0.71 -16.50
CA PRO A 415 -0.40 1.82 -15.56
C PRO A 415 -1.09 1.46 -14.25
N LYS A 416 -0.55 1.95 -13.15
CA LYS A 416 -1.23 2.02 -11.87
C LYS A 416 -2.15 3.21 -11.87
N THR A 417 -3.44 2.99 -11.67
CA THR A 417 -4.47 4.02 -11.60
C THR A 417 -5.11 4.11 -10.21
N GLU A 418 -4.72 3.22 -9.31
CA GLU A 418 -5.07 3.23 -7.89
C GLU A 418 -4.76 4.60 -7.26
N HIS A 419 -5.58 5.06 -6.33
CA HIS A 419 -5.46 6.34 -5.61
C HIS A 419 -5.50 7.60 -6.50
N GLN A 420 -5.77 7.47 -7.80
CA GLN A 420 -5.81 8.59 -8.74
C GLN A 420 -7.24 8.85 -9.24
N PRO A 421 -7.53 10.07 -9.71
CA PRO A 421 -8.74 10.31 -10.49
C PRO A 421 -8.79 9.42 -11.75
N ASN A 422 -9.99 9.02 -12.14
CA ASN A 422 -10.23 8.13 -13.28
C ASN A 422 -9.61 6.73 -13.13
N GLU A 423 -9.55 6.24 -11.90
CA GLU A 423 -9.21 4.84 -11.62
C GLU A 423 -10.05 3.90 -12.47
N HIS A 424 -9.40 2.87 -13.03
CA HIS A 424 -10.09 1.91 -13.91
C HIS A 424 -9.34 0.58 -14.01
N ILE A 425 -10.09 -0.45 -14.36
CA ILE A 425 -9.53 -1.72 -14.86
C ILE A 425 -9.75 -1.83 -16.37
N VAL A 426 -8.82 -2.50 -17.06
CA VAL A 426 -8.97 -2.89 -18.46
C VAL A 426 -9.65 -4.25 -18.52
N LEU A 427 -10.76 -4.39 -19.28
CA LEU A 427 -11.55 -5.63 -19.29
C LEU A 427 -10.77 -6.85 -19.77
N ASP A 428 -9.91 -6.68 -20.77
CA ASP A 428 -9.09 -7.80 -21.24
C ASP A 428 -8.03 -8.21 -20.22
N ASP A 429 -7.51 -7.28 -19.44
CA ASP A 429 -6.53 -7.57 -18.40
C ASP A 429 -7.19 -8.33 -17.24
N ILE A 430 -8.42 -7.95 -16.82
CA ILE A 430 -9.14 -8.65 -15.75
C ILE A 430 -9.56 -10.07 -16.18
N LYS A 431 -9.87 -10.27 -17.46
CA LYS A 431 -10.11 -11.63 -18.01
C LYS A 431 -8.86 -12.50 -17.92
N ILE A 432 -7.70 -11.94 -18.23
CA ILE A 432 -6.41 -12.64 -18.09
C ILE A 432 -6.13 -12.94 -16.61
N ALA A 433 -6.37 -11.98 -15.72
CA ALA A 433 -6.22 -12.20 -14.28
C ALA A 433 -7.13 -13.34 -13.77
N MET A 434 -8.40 -13.38 -14.19
CA MET A 434 -9.29 -14.50 -13.85
C MET A 434 -8.73 -15.83 -14.33
N GLU A 435 -8.19 -15.91 -15.56
CA GLU A 435 -7.61 -17.15 -16.10
C GLU A 435 -6.37 -17.57 -15.28
N ILE A 436 -5.52 -16.61 -14.87
CA ILE A 436 -4.36 -16.86 -14.01
C ILE A 436 -4.81 -17.39 -12.64
N TYR A 437 -5.82 -16.78 -12.01
CA TYR A 437 -6.36 -17.22 -10.73
C TYR A 437 -6.99 -18.62 -10.82
N MET A 438 -7.73 -18.92 -11.90
CA MET A 438 -8.23 -20.28 -12.15
C MET A 438 -7.09 -21.30 -12.17
N LYS A 439 -5.98 -20.99 -12.87
CA LYS A 439 -4.79 -21.85 -12.91
C LYS A 439 -4.11 -21.99 -11.56
N ALA A 440 -4.03 -20.92 -10.78
CA ALA A 440 -3.50 -20.97 -9.43
C ALA A 440 -4.34 -21.90 -8.54
N PHE A 441 -5.67 -21.78 -8.57
CA PHE A 441 -6.58 -22.66 -7.83
C PHE A 441 -6.47 -24.13 -8.24
N GLU A 442 -6.35 -24.44 -9.54
CA GLU A 442 -6.09 -25.81 -10.00
C GLU A 442 -4.80 -26.38 -9.43
N LYS A 443 -3.72 -25.57 -9.45
CA LYS A 443 -2.39 -26.00 -8.99
C LYS A 443 -2.28 -26.13 -7.47
N PHE A 444 -3.06 -25.40 -6.68
CA PHE A 444 -3.11 -25.58 -5.22
C PHE A 444 -3.60 -26.98 -4.78
N GLN A 445 -4.24 -27.71 -5.68
CA GLN A 445 -4.63 -29.10 -5.43
C GLN A 445 -3.43 -30.06 -5.31
N GLY A 446 -2.24 -29.67 -5.83
CA GLY A 446 -1.06 -30.52 -5.91
C GLY A 446 -1.16 -31.57 -7.04
N GLU A 447 -0.05 -32.24 -7.30
CA GLU A 447 -0.04 -33.39 -8.20
C GLU A 447 -0.78 -34.55 -7.53
N LYS A 448 -1.61 -35.29 -8.30
CA LYS A 448 -2.33 -36.46 -7.82
C LYS A 448 -1.40 -37.66 -7.71
#